data_8b5d3262b858640a084d8c50284f32cd
#
_entry.id   8b5d3262b858640a084d8c50284f32cd
#
_cell.length_a   1.000
_cell.length_b   1.000
_cell.length_c   1.000
_cell.angle_alpha   90.00
_cell.angle_beta   90.00
_cell.angle_gamma   90.00
#
_symmetry.space_group_name_H-M   'P 1'
#
loop_
_entity.id
_entity.type
_entity.pdbx_description
1 polymer ?
#
loop_
_entity_poly.entity_id
_entity_poly.type
_entity_poly.pdbx_seq_one_letter_code
_entity_poly.pdbx_strand_id
1 'polypeptide(L)'
;LSKKDVKKNTLREPAKKLADVTEEMWLKVNDDYRTLVEEFLTVQDLSKASKSQYKSVLRQFGWYMYDSMNNKFFYKISKRDFMRYLSYIRDNRKMSSSAIGIRKSVVSSLCNYIENVVAEDDGNYKMFRNFTRGLPPIPKNRVYEKVKVTRDEYDMMMKLLEEDGNLLGMAWLATAFLVGARRSEIIQFKTEILEYSVPEGQSYVLSHIVRGKGPSTDGKKLEYMIPLEVLPYWKKWIESRGYESEFVFSTRYDNDIKAMSSAWANDFCTNTLSDMLERRINVHIFKNSCITYLLESGVPMHLVSKYVAHHNDISTTQIYDLRDFEEEKNQIFG
;
A
#
# COMPACT_ATOMS: atom_id res chain seq x y z
N LEU A 1 29.72 4.80 -8.27
CA LEU A 1 29.59 4.41 -6.86
C LEU A 1 28.86 3.05 -6.83
N SER A 2 29.53 2.01 -6.29
CA SER A 2 28.93 0.69 -6.17
C SER A 2 27.71 0.79 -5.26
N LYS A 3 26.58 0.19 -5.66
CA LYS A 3 25.43 0.05 -4.77
C LYS A 3 25.90 -0.73 -3.54
N LYS A 4 26.04 -0.05 -2.40
CA LYS A 4 26.28 -0.71 -1.11
C LYS A 4 25.19 -1.77 -0.92
N ASP A 5 25.56 -2.94 -0.44
CA ASP A 5 24.60 -4.00 -0.12
C ASP A 5 23.74 -3.59 1.07
N VAL A 6 22.65 -2.89 0.77
CA VAL A 6 21.68 -2.42 1.77
C VAL A 6 21.00 -3.62 2.42
N LYS A 7 21.10 -3.75 3.74
CA LYS A 7 20.52 -4.83 4.52
C LYS A 7 19.01 -4.94 4.24
N LYS A 8 18.59 -6.10 3.75
CA LYS A 8 17.17 -6.41 3.48
C LYS A 8 16.53 -6.97 4.73
N ASN A 9 15.44 -6.34 5.17
CA ASN A 9 14.62 -6.81 6.32
C ASN A 9 13.70 -7.98 5.94
N THR A 10 14.20 -8.95 5.17
CA THR A 10 13.41 -10.10 4.71
C THR A 10 13.70 -11.33 5.57
N LEU A 11 12.63 -11.96 6.06
CA LEU A 11 12.69 -13.19 6.87
C LEU A 11 12.61 -14.46 6.01
N ARG A 12 12.58 -14.33 4.69
CA ARG A 12 12.52 -15.47 3.76
C ARG A 12 13.08 -15.10 2.39
N GLU A 13 13.29 -16.11 1.54
CA GLU A 13 13.66 -15.93 0.14
C GLU A 13 12.65 -15.08 -0.62
N PRO A 14 13.13 -14.23 -1.55
CA PRO A 14 12.26 -13.44 -2.42
C PRO A 14 11.33 -14.33 -3.23
N ALA A 15 10.07 -13.90 -3.39
CA ALA A 15 9.14 -14.58 -4.28
C ALA A 15 9.61 -14.53 -5.74
N LYS A 16 9.48 -15.64 -6.46
CA LYS A 16 9.68 -15.68 -7.91
C LYS A 16 8.47 -15.05 -8.57
N LYS A 17 8.64 -13.84 -9.14
CA LYS A 17 7.56 -13.11 -9.80
C LYS A 17 6.91 -14.00 -10.90
N LEU A 18 5.58 -14.04 -10.94
CA LEU A 18 4.87 -14.58 -12.07
C LEU A 18 5.10 -13.67 -13.28
N ALA A 19 5.28 -14.25 -14.46
CA ALA A 19 5.36 -13.47 -15.67
C ALA A 19 4.07 -12.66 -15.89
N ASP A 20 4.20 -11.44 -16.39
CA ASP A 20 3.06 -10.66 -16.83
C ASP A 20 2.46 -11.36 -18.06
N VAL A 21 1.14 -11.57 -18.04
CA VAL A 21 0.43 -12.23 -19.16
C VAL A 21 0.25 -11.20 -20.28
N THR A 22 0.96 -11.41 -21.40
CA THR A 22 0.84 -10.57 -22.60
C THR A 22 -0.53 -10.74 -23.25
N GLU A 23 -0.89 -9.85 -24.16
CA GLU A 23 -2.14 -9.99 -24.92
C GLU A 23 -2.14 -11.28 -25.78
N GLU A 24 -1.01 -11.67 -26.37
CA GLU A 24 -0.89 -12.93 -27.12
C GLU A 24 -1.13 -14.15 -26.21
N MET A 25 -0.58 -14.15 -25.00
CA MET A 25 -0.83 -15.19 -24.01
C MET A 25 -2.29 -15.22 -23.59
N TRP A 26 -2.88 -14.04 -23.37
CA TRP A 26 -4.28 -13.91 -22.97
C TRP A 26 -5.24 -14.44 -24.03
N LEU A 27 -4.99 -14.19 -25.31
CA LEU A 27 -5.79 -14.71 -26.41
C LEU A 27 -5.78 -16.25 -26.55
N LYS A 28 -4.78 -16.94 -25.99
CA LYS A 28 -4.73 -18.42 -25.94
C LYS A 28 -5.60 -19.00 -24.82
N VAL A 29 -5.93 -18.19 -23.80
CA VAL A 29 -6.81 -18.62 -22.72
C VAL A 29 -8.23 -18.80 -23.27
N ASN A 30 -8.97 -19.74 -22.70
CA ASN A 30 -10.35 -20.06 -23.06
C ASN A 30 -11.21 -18.79 -23.17
N ASP A 31 -11.96 -18.67 -24.27
CA ASP A 31 -12.76 -17.49 -24.61
C ASP A 31 -13.85 -17.23 -23.58
N ASP A 32 -14.53 -18.28 -23.14
CA ASP A 32 -15.52 -18.24 -22.07
C ASP A 32 -14.97 -17.55 -20.80
N TYR A 33 -13.79 -17.98 -20.35
CA TYR A 33 -13.16 -17.35 -19.18
C TYR A 33 -12.74 -15.90 -19.43
N ARG A 34 -12.25 -15.57 -20.64
CA ARG A 34 -11.86 -14.19 -20.97
C ARG A 34 -13.06 -13.25 -20.91
N THR A 35 -14.19 -13.67 -21.49
CA THR A 35 -15.45 -12.92 -21.47
C THR A 35 -15.92 -12.67 -20.04
N LEU A 36 -15.98 -13.72 -19.20
CA LEU A 36 -16.35 -13.59 -17.80
C LEU A 36 -15.47 -12.60 -17.02
N VAL A 37 -14.16 -12.61 -17.26
CA VAL A 37 -13.24 -11.68 -16.59
C VAL A 37 -13.50 -10.24 -17.03
N GLU A 38 -13.75 -9.99 -18.30
CA GLU A 38 -14.02 -8.66 -18.83
C GLU A 38 -15.34 -8.10 -18.33
N GLU A 39 -16.41 -8.89 -18.35
CA GLU A 39 -17.71 -8.53 -17.78
C GLU A 39 -17.60 -8.22 -16.29
N PHE A 40 -17.00 -9.13 -15.51
CA PHE A 40 -16.79 -8.94 -14.08
C PHE A 40 -16.05 -7.65 -13.76
N LEU A 41 -14.94 -7.37 -14.46
CA LEU A 41 -14.16 -6.15 -14.25
C LEU A 41 -14.91 -4.88 -14.67
N THR A 42 -15.90 -4.99 -15.55
CA THR A 42 -16.72 -3.86 -15.99
C THR A 42 -17.77 -3.48 -14.96
N VAL A 43 -18.44 -4.46 -14.36
CA VAL A 43 -19.53 -4.22 -13.41
C VAL A 43 -19.07 -3.91 -11.99
N GLN A 44 -17.79 -4.17 -11.65
CA GLN A 44 -17.27 -3.92 -10.30
C GLN A 44 -16.89 -2.45 -10.09
N ASP A 45 -17.41 -1.84 -9.02
CA ASP A 45 -16.97 -0.53 -8.54
C ASP A 45 -15.63 -0.66 -7.79
N LEU A 46 -14.55 -0.69 -8.56
CA LEU A 46 -13.19 -0.82 -8.06
C LEU A 46 -12.37 0.42 -8.41
N SER A 47 -11.50 0.85 -7.48
CA SER A 47 -10.49 1.87 -7.81
C SER A 47 -9.61 1.39 -8.98
N LYS A 48 -9.06 2.31 -9.77
CA LYS A 48 -8.17 2.00 -10.91
C LYS A 48 -7.05 1.02 -10.52
N ALA A 49 -6.43 1.21 -9.35
CA ALA A 49 -5.37 0.34 -8.85
C ALA A 49 -5.88 -1.08 -8.52
N SER A 50 -7.04 -1.19 -7.86
CA SER A 50 -7.67 -2.48 -7.56
C SER A 50 -8.09 -3.21 -8.84
N LYS A 51 -8.67 -2.48 -9.81
CA LYS A 51 -9.07 -3.04 -11.10
C LYS A 51 -7.86 -3.60 -11.86
N SER A 52 -6.75 -2.87 -11.90
CA SER A 52 -5.49 -3.34 -12.49
C SER A 52 -4.94 -4.59 -11.78
N GLN A 53 -4.99 -4.62 -10.45
CA GLN A 53 -4.57 -5.78 -9.67
C GLN A 53 -5.46 -7.00 -9.94
N TYR A 54 -6.78 -6.82 -9.97
CA TYR A 54 -7.74 -7.89 -10.27
C TYR A 54 -7.49 -8.45 -11.67
N LYS A 55 -7.37 -7.57 -12.67
CA LYS A 55 -7.04 -7.96 -14.05
C LYS A 55 -5.77 -8.80 -14.12
N SER A 56 -4.69 -8.35 -13.47
CA SER A 56 -3.43 -9.09 -13.43
C SER A 56 -3.58 -10.48 -12.79
N VAL A 57 -4.26 -10.57 -11.65
CA VAL A 57 -4.47 -11.84 -10.93
C VAL A 57 -5.32 -12.82 -11.75
N LEU A 58 -6.42 -12.35 -12.33
CA LEU A 58 -7.31 -13.19 -13.12
C LEU A 58 -6.64 -13.67 -14.41
N ARG A 59 -5.87 -12.80 -15.10
CA ARG A 59 -5.08 -13.21 -16.26
C ARG A 59 -4.02 -14.25 -15.89
N GLN A 60 -3.33 -14.10 -14.76
CA GLN A 60 -2.36 -15.09 -14.29
C GLN A 60 -3.01 -16.42 -13.95
N PHE A 61 -4.21 -16.43 -13.38
CA PHE A 61 -4.96 -17.67 -13.14
C PHE A 61 -5.43 -18.30 -14.46
N GLY A 62 -5.94 -17.51 -15.40
CA GLY A 62 -6.32 -17.96 -16.74
C GLY A 62 -5.14 -18.59 -17.50
N TRP A 63 -3.97 -17.96 -17.42
CA TRP A 63 -2.75 -18.53 -18.02
C TRP A 63 -2.36 -19.86 -17.37
N TYR A 64 -2.48 -19.99 -16.07
CA TYR A 64 -2.26 -21.26 -15.37
C TYR A 64 -3.28 -22.34 -15.81
N MET A 65 -4.54 -21.97 -16.02
CA MET A 65 -5.55 -22.89 -16.56
C MET A 65 -5.18 -23.36 -17.98
N TYR A 66 -4.72 -22.44 -18.82
CA TYR A 66 -4.25 -22.78 -20.17
C TYR A 66 -3.05 -23.74 -20.14
N ASP A 67 -2.00 -23.36 -19.42
CA ASP A 67 -0.72 -24.07 -19.38
C ASP A 67 -0.76 -25.40 -18.61
N SER A 68 -1.44 -25.42 -17.47
CA SER A 68 -1.35 -26.54 -16.52
C SER A 68 -2.66 -27.34 -16.35
N MET A 69 -3.77 -26.88 -16.94
CA MET A 69 -5.09 -27.52 -16.81
C MET A 69 -5.75 -27.80 -18.17
N ASN A 70 -4.96 -27.89 -19.26
CA ASN A 70 -5.45 -28.13 -20.61
C ASN A 70 -6.57 -27.16 -21.04
N ASN A 71 -6.39 -25.86 -20.71
CA ASN A 71 -7.34 -24.77 -21.01
C ASN A 71 -8.80 -25.08 -20.63
N LYS A 72 -8.98 -25.69 -19.49
CA LYS A 72 -10.25 -26.16 -18.95
C LYS A 72 -11.27 -25.02 -18.84
N PHE A 73 -12.51 -25.25 -19.24
CA PHE A 73 -13.61 -24.28 -19.03
C PHE A 73 -13.79 -23.97 -17.55
N PHE A 74 -14.11 -22.70 -17.24
CA PHE A 74 -14.16 -22.26 -15.85
C PHE A 74 -15.22 -22.99 -15.03
N TYR A 75 -16.38 -23.28 -15.61
CA TYR A 75 -17.44 -24.08 -14.94
C TYR A 75 -17.04 -25.52 -14.63
N LYS A 76 -15.94 -26.04 -15.22
CA LYS A 76 -15.37 -27.36 -14.93
C LYS A 76 -14.24 -27.33 -13.89
N ILE A 77 -13.86 -26.15 -13.41
CA ILE A 77 -12.81 -26.02 -12.40
C ILE A 77 -13.35 -26.50 -11.06
N SER A 78 -12.62 -27.43 -10.45
CA SER A 78 -12.95 -28.00 -9.16
C SER A 78 -12.17 -27.31 -8.02
N LYS A 79 -12.65 -27.49 -6.79
CA LYS A 79 -11.90 -27.10 -5.57
C LYS A 79 -10.47 -27.68 -5.56
N ARG A 80 -10.30 -28.93 -6.03
CA ARG A 80 -8.99 -29.60 -6.12
C ARG A 80 -8.07 -28.91 -7.11
N ASP A 81 -8.59 -28.49 -8.25
CA ASP A 81 -7.82 -27.76 -9.26
C ASP A 81 -7.30 -26.42 -8.69
N PHE A 82 -8.18 -25.70 -8.00
CA PHE A 82 -7.79 -24.44 -7.37
C PHE A 82 -6.79 -24.63 -6.22
N MET A 83 -6.92 -25.68 -5.42
CA MET A 83 -5.91 -26.03 -4.41
C MET A 83 -4.53 -26.30 -5.03
N ARG A 84 -4.47 -26.99 -6.21
CA ARG A 84 -3.22 -27.19 -6.96
C ARG A 84 -2.60 -25.87 -7.39
N TYR A 85 -3.41 -24.93 -7.88
CA TYR A 85 -2.93 -23.58 -8.19
C TYR A 85 -2.36 -22.87 -6.96
N LEU A 86 -3.07 -22.91 -5.81
CA LEU A 86 -2.56 -22.29 -4.59
C LEU A 86 -1.26 -22.94 -4.10
N SER A 87 -1.12 -24.25 -4.22
CA SER A 87 0.13 -24.96 -3.93
C SER A 87 1.24 -24.57 -4.89
N TYR A 88 0.96 -24.47 -6.18
CA TYR A 88 1.93 -24.01 -7.19
C TYR A 88 2.49 -22.63 -6.87
N ILE A 89 1.63 -21.64 -6.57
CA ILE A 89 2.10 -20.27 -6.26
C ILE A 89 2.82 -20.20 -4.91
N ARG A 90 2.48 -21.06 -3.95
CA ARG A 90 3.17 -21.18 -2.67
C ARG A 90 4.53 -21.84 -2.81
N ASP A 91 4.59 -23.02 -3.41
CA ASP A 91 5.74 -23.92 -3.34
C ASP A 91 6.74 -23.64 -4.47
N ASN A 92 6.26 -23.44 -5.70
CA ASN A 92 7.11 -23.20 -6.85
C ASN A 92 7.45 -21.71 -7.04
N ARG A 93 6.51 -20.80 -6.69
CA ARG A 93 6.72 -19.36 -6.82
C ARG A 93 7.10 -18.67 -5.52
N LYS A 94 7.10 -19.37 -4.40
CA LYS A 94 7.48 -18.84 -3.08
C LYS A 94 6.71 -17.57 -2.70
N MET A 95 5.45 -17.48 -3.07
CA MET A 95 4.63 -16.30 -2.76
C MET A 95 4.32 -16.21 -1.26
N SER A 96 4.15 -14.96 -0.79
CA SER A 96 3.75 -14.73 0.61
C SER A 96 2.31 -15.14 0.85
N SER A 97 1.98 -15.49 2.09
CA SER A 97 0.61 -15.76 2.53
C SER A 97 -0.34 -14.63 2.14
N SER A 98 0.08 -13.38 2.28
CA SER A 98 -0.71 -12.21 1.86
C SER A 98 -0.94 -12.18 0.35
N ALA A 99 0.08 -12.47 -0.46
CA ALA A 99 -0.03 -12.50 -1.91
C ALA A 99 -0.94 -13.66 -2.39
N ILE A 100 -0.87 -14.83 -1.73
CA ILE A 100 -1.76 -15.97 -1.98
C ILE A 100 -3.19 -15.61 -1.56
N GLY A 101 -3.36 -14.95 -0.40
CA GLY A 101 -4.65 -14.49 0.10
C GLY A 101 -5.36 -13.53 -0.86
N ILE A 102 -4.63 -12.57 -1.42
CA ILE A 102 -5.16 -11.65 -2.46
C ILE A 102 -5.65 -12.44 -3.67
N ARG A 103 -4.86 -13.40 -4.18
CA ARG A 103 -5.25 -14.21 -5.33
C ARG A 103 -6.49 -15.05 -5.07
N LYS A 104 -6.54 -15.69 -3.88
CA LYS A 104 -7.73 -16.42 -3.45
C LYS A 104 -8.96 -15.51 -3.40
N SER A 105 -8.82 -14.32 -2.82
CA SER A 105 -9.93 -13.35 -2.70
C SER A 105 -10.42 -12.86 -4.06
N VAL A 106 -9.52 -12.54 -4.99
CA VAL A 106 -9.87 -12.08 -6.33
C VAL A 106 -10.61 -13.16 -7.12
N VAL A 107 -10.11 -14.40 -7.12
CA VAL A 107 -10.78 -15.52 -7.78
C VAL A 107 -12.13 -15.81 -7.10
N SER A 108 -12.21 -15.71 -5.77
CA SER A 108 -13.46 -15.87 -5.04
C SER A 108 -14.50 -14.81 -5.41
N SER A 109 -14.08 -13.57 -5.64
CA SER A 109 -14.96 -12.49 -6.07
C SER A 109 -15.53 -12.77 -7.47
N LEU A 110 -14.72 -13.26 -8.41
CA LEU A 110 -15.20 -13.69 -9.72
C LEU A 110 -16.18 -14.88 -9.57
N CYS A 111 -15.84 -15.89 -8.76
CA CYS A 111 -16.73 -17.03 -8.52
C CYS A 111 -18.09 -16.61 -7.91
N ASN A 112 -18.09 -15.63 -7.00
CA ASN A 112 -19.36 -15.11 -6.43
C ASN A 112 -20.18 -14.37 -7.49
N TYR A 113 -19.55 -13.60 -8.38
CA TYR A 113 -20.23 -12.96 -9.50
C TYR A 113 -20.88 -13.99 -10.41
N ILE A 114 -20.15 -15.03 -10.77
CA ILE A 114 -20.67 -16.10 -11.64
C ILE A 114 -21.82 -16.84 -10.95
N GLU A 115 -21.67 -17.22 -9.68
CA GLU A 115 -22.69 -17.96 -8.93
C GLU A 115 -23.99 -17.16 -8.75
N ASN A 116 -23.91 -15.84 -8.56
CA ASN A 116 -25.07 -15.00 -8.21
C ASN A 116 -25.65 -14.21 -9.40
N VAL A 117 -24.92 -14.11 -10.52
CA VAL A 117 -25.37 -13.32 -11.69
C VAL A 117 -25.37 -14.20 -12.94
N VAL A 118 -24.20 -14.69 -13.39
CA VAL A 118 -24.10 -15.42 -14.66
C VAL A 118 -24.90 -16.74 -14.64
N ALA A 119 -24.98 -17.40 -13.48
CA ALA A 119 -25.71 -18.67 -13.35
C ALA A 119 -27.24 -18.54 -13.54
N GLU A 120 -27.77 -17.31 -13.52
CA GLU A 120 -29.20 -17.08 -13.82
C GLU A 120 -29.51 -17.22 -15.29
N ASP A 121 -28.58 -16.78 -16.16
CA ASP A 121 -28.80 -16.67 -17.60
C ASP A 121 -28.02 -17.71 -18.44
N ASP A 122 -26.86 -18.17 -17.96
CA ASP A 122 -26.01 -19.15 -18.68
C ASP A 122 -26.22 -20.57 -18.15
N GLY A 123 -26.74 -21.44 -19.03
CA GLY A 123 -26.99 -22.84 -18.73
C GLY A 123 -25.74 -23.64 -18.29
N ASN A 124 -24.56 -23.29 -18.78
CA ASN A 124 -23.30 -23.94 -18.37
C ASN A 124 -22.95 -23.65 -16.90
N TYR A 125 -23.36 -22.49 -16.42
CA TYR A 125 -23.09 -22.02 -15.05
C TYR A 125 -24.23 -22.24 -14.06
N LYS A 126 -25.38 -22.74 -14.49
CA LYS A 126 -26.57 -22.96 -13.65
C LYS A 126 -26.29 -23.76 -12.38
N MET A 127 -25.40 -24.73 -12.44
CA MET A 127 -24.99 -25.56 -11.31
C MET A 127 -23.64 -25.12 -10.71
N PHE A 128 -23.08 -24.00 -11.17
CA PHE A 128 -21.81 -23.51 -10.66
C PHE A 128 -21.90 -23.14 -9.17
N ARG A 129 -20.87 -23.48 -8.43
CA ARG A 129 -20.73 -23.09 -7.03
C ARG A 129 -19.33 -22.58 -6.80
N ASN A 130 -19.21 -21.53 -6.02
CA ASN A 130 -17.90 -20.94 -5.70
C ASN A 130 -16.98 -21.99 -5.05
N PHE A 131 -16.07 -22.53 -5.85
CA PHE A 131 -15.13 -23.57 -5.45
C PHE A 131 -14.06 -23.08 -4.45
N THR A 132 -13.96 -21.79 -4.21
CA THR A 132 -13.00 -21.25 -3.23
C THR A 132 -13.53 -21.30 -1.79
N ARG A 133 -14.84 -21.55 -1.59
CA ARG A 133 -15.45 -21.66 -0.27
C ARG A 133 -15.02 -22.96 0.45
N GLY A 134 -14.85 -22.84 1.77
CA GLY A 134 -14.47 -23.99 2.61
C GLY A 134 -13.05 -24.50 2.35
N LEU A 135 -12.17 -23.70 1.72
CA LEU A 135 -10.75 -23.99 1.66
C LEU A 135 -10.09 -23.69 3.01
N PRO A 136 -9.05 -24.44 3.38
CA PRO A 136 -8.27 -24.16 4.58
C PRO A 136 -7.78 -22.70 4.60
N PRO A 137 -7.70 -22.07 5.77
CA PRO A 137 -7.12 -20.75 5.90
C PRO A 137 -5.66 -20.77 5.47
N ILE A 138 -5.21 -19.68 4.83
CA ILE A 138 -3.80 -19.52 4.47
C ILE A 138 -3.07 -19.03 5.73
N PRO A 139 -2.11 -19.80 6.27
CA PRO A 139 -1.35 -19.39 7.44
C PRO A 139 -0.67 -18.03 7.20
N LYS A 140 -0.83 -17.10 8.12
CA LYS A 140 -0.20 -15.77 8.03
C LYS A 140 1.26 -15.88 8.50
N ASN A 141 2.19 -15.89 7.57
CA ASN A 141 3.62 -15.86 7.86
C ASN A 141 4.17 -14.45 7.72
N ARG A 142 4.97 -14.02 8.70
CA ARG A 142 5.70 -12.75 8.60
C ARG A 142 6.79 -12.90 7.53
N VAL A 143 6.84 -11.95 6.60
CA VAL A 143 7.82 -11.93 5.49
C VAL A 143 8.95 -10.95 5.75
N TYR A 144 8.61 -9.85 6.44
CA TYR A 144 9.55 -8.78 6.75
C TYR A 144 9.59 -8.58 8.26
N GLU A 145 10.79 -8.28 8.75
CA GLU A 145 10.94 -7.72 10.08
C GLU A 145 10.22 -6.36 10.15
N LYS A 146 9.49 -6.14 11.24
CA LYS A 146 8.92 -4.82 11.47
C LYS A 146 10.03 -3.90 11.99
N VAL A 147 10.26 -2.83 11.26
CA VAL A 147 11.24 -1.82 11.61
C VAL A 147 10.58 -0.45 11.69
N LYS A 148 11.09 0.42 12.53
CA LYS A 148 10.71 1.83 12.61
C LYS A 148 11.93 2.71 12.26
N VAL A 149 11.67 3.95 11.93
CA VAL A 149 12.65 5.05 11.94
C VAL A 149 12.50 5.72 13.29
N THR A 150 13.60 5.83 14.03
CA THR A 150 13.62 6.53 15.32
C THR A 150 13.68 8.05 15.12
N ARG A 151 13.45 8.83 16.19
CA ARG A 151 13.60 10.28 16.12
C ARG A 151 15.04 10.68 15.79
N ASP A 152 16.04 10.03 16.39
CA ASP A 152 17.45 10.30 16.10
C ASP A 152 17.81 10.02 14.63
N GLU A 153 17.30 8.91 14.08
CA GLU A 153 17.49 8.61 12.65
C GLU A 153 16.80 9.64 11.74
N TYR A 154 15.61 10.12 12.14
CA TYR A 154 14.92 11.19 11.44
C TYR A 154 15.75 12.49 11.44
N ASP A 155 16.24 12.92 12.60
CA ASP A 155 17.03 14.14 12.76
C ASP A 155 18.34 14.04 11.98
N MET A 156 19.01 12.87 11.97
CA MET A 156 20.19 12.60 11.15
C MET A 156 19.89 12.72 9.66
N MET A 157 18.80 12.09 9.17
CA MET A 157 18.43 12.20 7.75
C MET A 157 18.08 13.64 7.36
N MET A 158 17.38 14.39 8.22
CA MET A 158 17.07 15.80 7.98
C MET A 158 18.34 16.63 7.81
N LYS A 159 19.35 16.41 8.66
CA LYS A 159 20.64 17.07 8.58
C LYS A 159 21.36 16.74 7.27
N LEU A 160 21.45 15.47 6.88
CA LEU A 160 22.06 15.04 5.64
C LEU A 160 21.36 15.64 4.41
N LEU A 161 20.02 15.71 4.42
CA LEU A 161 19.24 16.33 3.35
C LEU A 161 19.48 17.86 3.28
N GLU A 162 19.68 18.51 4.42
CA GLU A 162 20.01 19.94 4.49
C GLU A 162 21.42 20.20 3.92
N GLU A 163 22.41 19.38 4.29
CA GLU A 163 23.77 19.45 3.76
C GLU A 163 23.80 19.23 2.23
N ASP A 164 22.95 18.36 1.70
CA ASP A 164 22.77 18.12 0.27
C ASP A 164 21.91 19.19 -0.44
N GLY A 165 21.33 20.14 0.29
CA GLY A 165 20.40 21.14 -0.25
C GLY A 165 19.09 20.55 -0.79
N ASN A 166 18.72 19.34 -0.37
CA ASN A 166 17.53 18.63 -0.83
C ASN A 166 16.26 19.07 -0.08
N LEU A 167 15.80 20.29 -0.37
CA LEU A 167 14.64 20.89 0.29
C LEU A 167 13.33 20.11 0.06
N LEU A 168 13.17 19.53 -1.12
CA LEU A 168 12.04 18.64 -1.42
C LEU A 168 12.05 17.41 -0.52
N GLY A 169 13.21 16.77 -0.38
CA GLY A 169 13.43 15.62 0.49
C GLY A 169 13.11 15.93 1.95
N MET A 170 13.57 17.08 2.44
CA MET A 170 13.27 17.57 3.80
C MET A 170 11.79 17.78 4.01
N ALA A 171 11.11 18.49 3.11
CA ALA A 171 9.66 18.73 3.20
C ALA A 171 8.87 17.42 3.20
N TRP A 172 9.23 16.47 2.33
CA TRP A 172 8.57 15.18 2.25
C TRP A 172 8.82 14.33 3.50
N LEU A 173 10.07 14.24 3.97
CA LEU A 173 10.46 13.46 5.14
C LEU A 173 9.77 13.99 6.41
N ALA A 174 9.78 15.31 6.62
CA ALA A 174 9.06 15.94 7.74
C ALA A 174 7.57 15.59 7.71
N THR A 175 6.92 15.70 6.55
CA THR A 175 5.52 15.35 6.40
C THR A 175 5.26 13.87 6.67
N ALA A 176 6.06 12.97 6.12
CA ALA A 176 5.87 11.53 6.24
C ALA A 176 6.05 11.05 7.68
N PHE A 177 7.03 11.60 8.41
CA PHE A 177 7.36 11.21 9.78
C PHE A 177 6.44 11.86 10.83
N LEU A 178 6.12 13.15 10.69
CA LEU A 178 5.39 13.91 11.71
C LEU A 178 3.87 13.88 11.53
N VAL A 179 3.39 13.78 10.28
CA VAL A 179 1.94 13.69 9.99
C VAL A 179 1.45 12.24 9.95
N GLY A 180 2.32 11.29 9.56
CA GLY A 180 1.96 9.87 9.46
C GLY A 180 0.95 9.56 8.37
N ALA A 181 0.80 10.44 7.36
CA ALA A 181 -0.08 10.23 6.22
C ALA A 181 0.49 9.17 5.25
N ARG A 182 -0.39 8.49 4.50
CA ARG A 182 0.08 7.61 3.44
C ARG A 182 0.60 8.42 2.26
N ARG A 183 1.56 7.86 1.49
CA ARG A 183 2.14 8.55 0.32
C ARG A 183 1.09 9.11 -0.67
N SER A 184 0.00 8.38 -0.88
CA SER A 184 -1.10 8.81 -1.76
C SER A 184 -1.95 9.94 -1.17
N GLU A 185 -1.83 10.19 0.10
CA GLU A 185 -2.48 11.26 0.84
C GLU A 185 -1.56 12.49 0.91
N ILE A 186 -0.26 12.28 1.18
CA ILE A 186 0.77 13.35 1.20
C ILE A 186 0.79 14.15 -0.10
N ILE A 187 0.75 13.48 -1.25
CA ILE A 187 0.82 14.15 -2.56
C ILE A 187 -0.42 14.99 -2.90
N GLN A 188 -1.46 14.93 -2.08
CA GLN A 188 -2.68 15.73 -2.24
C GLN A 188 -2.66 17.02 -1.42
N PHE A 189 -1.69 17.22 -0.52
CA PHE A 189 -1.63 18.43 0.29
C PHE A 189 -1.41 19.67 -0.60
N LYS A 190 -2.23 20.69 -0.38
CA LYS A 190 -2.23 21.93 -1.13
C LYS A 190 -1.49 23.04 -0.40
N THR A 191 -0.94 23.96 -1.17
CA THR A 191 -0.19 25.12 -0.65
C THR A 191 -1.05 26.06 0.17
N GLU A 192 -2.36 26.12 -0.08
CA GLU A 192 -3.32 26.95 0.67
C GLU A 192 -3.28 26.70 2.18
N ILE A 193 -2.84 25.50 2.62
CA ILE A 193 -2.70 25.16 4.04
C ILE A 193 -1.74 26.11 4.76
N LEU A 194 -0.76 26.68 4.07
CA LEU A 194 0.16 27.67 4.64
C LEU A 194 -0.50 28.99 5.00
N GLU A 195 -1.68 29.27 4.44
CA GLU A 195 -2.46 30.49 4.65
C GLU A 195 -3.57 30.30 5.71
N TYR A 196 -3.78 29.05 6.19
CA TYR A 196 -4.82 28.77 7.16
C TYR A 196 -4.46 29.38 8.52
N SER A 197 -5.44 30.05 9.13
CA SER A 197 -5.29 30.59 10.48
C SER A 197 -5.17 29.47 11.52
N VAL A 198 -4.21 29.61 12.43
CA VAL A 198 -4.03 28.70 13.54
C VAL A 198 -4.62 29.33 14.78
N PRO A 199 -5.61 28.71 15.45
CA PRO A 199 -6.14 29.20 16.71
C PRO A 199 -5.07 29.32 17.79
N GLU A 200 -5.20 30.26 18.68
CA GLU A 200 -4.26 30.47 19.80
C GLU A 200 -4.15 29.18 20.66
N GLY A 201 -2.93 28.79 20.98
CA GLY A 201 -2.62 27.57 21.75
C GLY A 201 -2.66 26.26 20.96
N GLN A 202 -2.99 26.29 19.65
CA GLN A 202 -2.96 25.11 18.80
C GLN A 202 -1.59 24.93 18.15
N SER A 203 -1.05 23.71 18.18
CA SER A 203 0.27 23.36 17.62
C SER A 203 0.21 22.70 16.25
N TYR A 204 -0.96 22.71 15.61
CA TYR A 204 -1.20 22.12 14.29
C TYR A 204 -2.19 22.94 13.48
N VAL A 205 -2.22 22.73 12.18
CA VAL A 205 -3.27 23.17 11.26
C VAL A 205 -4.00 21.94 10.67
N LEU A 206 -5.32 22.05 10.47
CA LEU A 206 -6.06 21.00 9.77
C LEU A 206 -5.87 21.14 8.27
N SER A 207 -5.64 20.03 7.59
CA SER A 207 -5.60 20.03 6.13
C SER A 207 -7.00 20.22 5.54
N HIS A 208 -7.07 20.56 4.25
CA HIS A 208 -8.28 20.33 3.47
C HIS A 208 -8.58 18.81 3.42
N ILE A 209 -9.77 18.46 2.95
CA ILE A 209 -10.17 17.05 2.77
C ILE A 209 -9.32 16.41 1.68
N VAL A 210 -8.61 15.35 2.03
CA VAL A 210 -7.86 14.50 1.12
C VAL A 210 -8.56 13.15 0.96
N ARG A 211 -8.39 12.54 -0.21
CA ARG A 211 -8.92 11.22 -0.52
C ARG A 211 -8.01 10.15 0.06
N GLY A 212 -8.47 9.46 1.09
CA GLY A 212 -7.80 8.29 1.66
C GLY A 212 -8.23 6.97 1.01
N LYS A 213 -7.56 5.88 1.40
CA LYS A 213 -7.92 4.53 0.97
C LYS A 213 -9.31 4.16 1.50
N GLY A 214 -10.21 3.74 0.62
CA GLY A 214 -11.56 3.28 0.94
C GLY A 214 -12.04 2.18 0.00
N PRO A 215 -13.21 1.58 0.28
CA PRO A 215 -13.75 0.46 -0.50
C PRO A 215 -14.27 0.87 -1.89
N SER A 216 -14.66 2.13 -2.07
CA SER A 216 -15.21 2.66 -3.33
C SER A 216 -14.17 3.47 -4.11
N THR A 217 -14.53 3.87 -5.32
CA THR A 217 -13.74 4.78 -6.17
C THR A 217 -13.49 6.11 -5.49
N ASP A 218 -14.43 6.63 -4.69
CA ASP A 218 -14.28 7.90 -3.97
C ASP A 218 -13.33 7.83 -2.77
N GLY A 219 -13.13 6.65 -2.19
CA GLY A 219 -12.30 6.44 -1.03
C GLY A 219 -12.89 7.04 0.26
N LYS A 220 -12.06 7.22 1.28
CA LYS A 220 -12.41 7.92 2.51
C LYS A 220 -12.07 9.40 2.40
N LYS A 221 -12.91 10.26 2.95
CA LYS A 221 -12.60 11.68 3.17
C LYS A 221 -11.85 11.81 4.49
N LEU A 222 -10.62 12.32 4.44
CA LEU A 222 -9.73 12.45 5.58
C LEU A 222 -9.25 13.90 5.70
N GLU A 223 -9.10 14.36 6.95
CA GLU A 223 -8.40 15.59 7.29
C GLU A 223 -7.24 15.24 8.19
N TYR A 224 -6.10 15.86 7.98
CA TYR A 224 -4.87 15.62 8.74
C TYR A 224 -4.54 16.79 9.65
N MET A 225 -4.14 16.47 10.87
CA MET A 225 -3.48 17.41 11.76
C MET A 225 -2.03 17.54 11.32
N ILE A 226 -1.66 18.68 10.77
CA ILE A 226 -0.31 18.98 10.28
C ILE A 226 0.40 19.80 11.35
N PRO A 227 1.41 19.24 12.04
CA PRO A 227 2.17 19.97 13.05
C PRO A 227 2.80 21.24 12.47
N LEU A 228 2.77 22.34 13.21
CA LEU A 228 3.32 23.62 12.75
C LEU A 228 4.81 23.53 12.40
N GLU A 229 5.56 22.60 13.01
CA GLU A 229 6.98 22.35 12.71
C GLU A 229 7.22 21.83 11.28
N VAL A 230 6.18 21.33 10.58
CA VAL A 230 6.28 20.85 9.18
C VAL A 230 6.25 22.02 8.21
N LEU A 231 5.48 23.09 8.51
CA LEU A 231 5.18 24.19 7.59
C LEU A 231 6.43 24.94 7.10
N PRO A 232 7.47 25.22 7.93
CA PRO A 232 8.70 25.85 7.47
C PRO A 232 9.42 25.06 6.36
N TYR A 233 9.39 23.73 6.40
CA TYR A 233 9.99 22.88 5.35
C TYR A 233 9.21 22.98 4.05
N TRP A 234 7.85 23.03 4.13
CA TRP A 234 7.01 23.24 2.95
C TRP A 234 7.30 24.61 2.32
N LYS A 235 7.36 25.66 3.14
CA LYS A 235 7.62 27.02 2.68
C LYS A 235 8.95 27.12 1.96
N LYS A 236 10.05 26.64 2.56
CA LYS A 236 11.39 26.61 1.96
C LYS A 236 11.40 25.86 0.62
N TRP A 237 10.71 24.71 0.54
CA TRP A 237 10.60 23.94 -0.70
C TRP A 237 9.83 24.70 -1.78
N ILE A 238 8.66 25.26 -1.45
CA ILE A 238 7.80 25.98 -2.40
C ILE A 238 8.53 27.21 -2.94
N GLU A 239 9.21 27.96 -2.10
CA GLU A 239 10.00 29.14 -2.51
C GLU A 239 11.14 28.75 -3.43
N SER A 240 11.75 27.59 -3.24
CA SER A 240 12.92 27.14 -4.01
C SER A 240 12.59 26.49 -5.35
N ARG A 241 11.37 25.94 -5.54
CA ARG A 241 11.05 25.11 -6.71
C ARG A 241 10.92 25.88 -8.02
N GLY A 242 10.80 27.23 -7.99
CA GLY A 242 10.82 28.10 -9.15
C GLY A 242 9.61 28.01 -10.09
N TYR A 243 8.45 27.51 -9.60
CA TYR A 243 7.19 27.46 -10.33
C TYR A 243 6.00 27.42 -9.36
N GLU A 244 4.85 27.90 -9.85
CA GLU A 244 3.58 27.87 -9.12
C GLU A 244 2.89 26.51 -9.24
N SER A 245 2.28 26.03 -8.16
CA SER A 245 1.43 24.85 -8.14
C SER A 245 0.50 24.91 -6.94
N GLU A 246 -0.73 24.41 -7.10
CA GLU A 246 -1.66 24.24 -5.98
C GLU A 246 -1.23 23.18 -4.98
N PHE A 247 -0.36 22.22 -5.40
CA PHE A 247 0.13 21.15 -4.54
C PHE A 247 1.47 21.51 -3.91
N VAL A 248 1.65 21.15 -2.62
CA VAL A 248 2.94 21.23 -1.92
C VAL A 248 3.94 20.33 -2.64
N PHE A 249 3.56 19.07 -2.88
CA PHE A 249 4.39 18.10 -3.58
C PHE A 249 3.97 18.03 -5.04
N SER A 250 4.73 18.69 -5.89
CA SER A 250 4.48 18.77 -7.31
C SER A 250 5.76 18.54 -8.10
N THR A 251 5.60 18.15 -9.36
CA THR A 251 6.68 18.00 -10.33
C THR A 251 6.40 18.85 -11.55
N ARG A 252 7.48 19.40 -12.12
CA ARG A 252 7.45 20.10 -13.41
C ARG A 252 8.25 19.28 -14.41
N TYR A 253 7.60 18.98 -15.53
CA TYR A 253 8.26 18.39 -16.69
C TYR A 253 7.93 19.25 -17.90
N ASP A 254 8.92 19.92 -18.47
CA ASP A 254 8.72 21.01 -19.43
C ASP A 254 7.73 22.07 -18.89
N ASN A 255 6.59 22.24 -19.53
CA ASN A 255 5.53 23.16 -19.11
C ASN A 255 4.37 22.43 -18.37
N ASP A 256 4.46 21.13 -18.17
CA ASP A 256 3.44 20.33 -17.46
C ASP A 256 3.75 20.29 -15.96
N ILE A 257 2.91 20.99 -15.17
CA ILE A 257 3.01 21.04 -13.72
C ILE A 257 1.86 20.22 -13.14
N LYS A 258 2.18 19.21 -12.34
CA LYS A 258 1.19 18.32 -11.73
C LYS A 258 1.60 17.85 -10.35
N ALA A 259 0.62 17.33 -9.60
CA ALA A 259 0.90 16.65 -8.35
C ALA A 259 1.95 15.55 -8.56
N MET A 260 2.86 15.42 -7.60
CA MET A 260 3.92 14.43 -7.61
C MET A 260 3.38 13.02 -7.70
N SER A 261 4.04 12.16 -8.46
CA SER A 261 3.67 10.75 -8.49
C SER A 261 4.09 10.02 -7.21
N SER A 262 3.29 9.04 -6.79
CA SER A 262 3.66 8.19 -5.65
C SER A 262 4.89 7.31 -5.90
N ALA A 263 5.35 7.20 -7.16
CA ALA A 263 6.58 6.49 -7.52
C ALA A 263 7.80 7.22 -6.98
N TRP A 264 7.85 8.56 -7.10
CA TRP A 264 8.95 9.36 -6.57
C TRP A 264 9.21 9.08 -5.09
N ALA A 265 8.16 9.06 -4.26
CA ALA A 265 8.29 8.78 -2.84
C ALA A 265 8.87 7.38 -2.54
N ASN A 266 8.52 6.39 -3.38
CA ASN A 266 9.13 5.05 -3.26
C ASN A 266 10.62 5.08 -3.59
N ASP A 267 10.99 5.75 -4.69
CA ASP A 267 12.38 5.80 -5.15
C ASP A 267 13.23 6.61 -4.15
N PHE A 268 12.69 7.70 -3.62
CA PHE A 268 13.34 8.48 -2.57
C PHE A 268 13.60 7.65 -1.31
N CYS A 269 12.60 6.90 -0.82
CA CYS A 269 12.78 6.03 0.35
C CYS A 269 13.72 4.85 0.09
N THR A 270 13.57 4.17 -1.07
CA THR A 270 14.32 2.94 -1.37
C THR A 270 15.77 3.20 -1.76
N ASN A 271 16.07 4.36 -2.28
CA ASN A 271 17.41 4.73 -2.70
C ASN A 271 18.02 5.71 -1.67
N THR A 272 17.59 6.98 -1.67
CA THR A 272 18.23 8.03 -0.87
C THR A 272 18.19 7.76 0.64
N LEU A 273 16.98 7.58 1.21
CA LEU A 273 16.86 7.40 2.66
C LEU A 273 17.36 6.03 3.13
N SER A 274 17.25 4.99 2.29
CA SER A 274 17.82 3.67 2.61
C SER A 274 19.34 3.67 2.62
N ASP A 275 19.97 4.45 1.73
CA ASP A 275 21.43 4.60 1.70
C ASP A 275 21.94 5.38 2.93
N MET A 276 21.21 6.42 3.36
CA MET A 276 21.52 7.18 4.58
C MET A 276 21.51 6.31 5.85
N LEU A 277 20.56 5.36 5.93
CA LEU A 277 20.43 4.47 7.09
C LEU A 277 21.14 3.14 6.92
N GLU A 278 21.83 2.89 5.81
CA GLU A 278 22.48 1.62 5.46
C GLU A 278 21.55 0.39 5.59
N ARG A 279 20.24 0.62 5.54
CA ARG A 279 19.19 -0.43 5.60
C ARG A 279 18.01 -0.08 4.73
N ARG A 280 17.34 -1.10 4.21
CA ARG A 280 16.18 -0.89 3.34
C ARG A 280 15.00 -0.34 4.14
N ILE A 281 14.54 0.83 3.75
CA ILE A 281 13.28 1.41 4.21
C ILE A 281 12.32 1.57 3.03
N ASN A 282 11.03 1.63 3.36
CA ASN A 282 9.97 1.86 2.39
C ASN A 282 9.01 2.92 2.94
N VAL A 283 8.20 3.49 2.07
CA VAL A 283 7.30 4.61 2.43
C VAL A 283 6.38 4.31 3.63
N HIS A 284 5.94 3.05 3.78
CA HIS A 284 5.02 2.69 4.88
C HIS A 284 5.68 2.68 6.26
N ILE A 285 7.01 2.61 6.30
CA ILE A 285 7.76 2.70 7.58
C ILE A 285 7.43 4.00 8.29
N PHE A 286 7.33 5.13 7.59
CA PHE A 286 7.10 6.44 8.21
C PHE A 286 5.76 6.53 8.94
N LYS A 287 4.69 5.92 8.39
CA LYS A 287 3.42 5.84 9.12
C LYS A 287 3.54 5.03 10.41
N ASN A 288 4.27 3.90 10.36
CA ASN A 288 4.53 3.09 11.56
C ASN A 288 5.36 3.88 12.57
N SER A 289 6.39 4.58 12.09
CA SER A 289 7.30 5.39 12.92
C SER A 289 6.58 6.55 13.59
N CYS A 290 5.74 7.28 12.87
CA CYS A 290 4.90 8.34 13.41
C CYS A 290 3.99 7.82 14.54
N ILE A 291 3.26 6.74 14.29
CA ILE A 291 2.38 6.13 15.30
C ILE A 291 3.18 5.71 16.52
N THR A 292 4.30 5.00 16.33
CA THR A 292 5.13 4.52 17.43
C THR A 292 5.73 5.69 18.22
N TYR A 293 6.25 6.71 17.55
CA TYR A 293 6.80 7.92 18.16
C TYR A 293 5.77 8.65 19.04
N LEU A 294 4.55 8.82 18.54
CA LEU A 294 3.48 9.46 19.35
C LEU A 294 3.09 8.62 20.56
N LEU A 295 3.06 7.30 20.44
CA LEU A 295 2.78 6.40 21.56
C LEU A 295 3.93 6.41 22.58
N GLU A 296 5.20 6.45 22.15
CA GLU A 296 6.38 6.62 22.99
C GLU A 296 6.38 7.96 23.72
N SER A 297 5.83 9.01 23.09
CA SER A 297 5.63 10.33 23.68
C SER A 297 4.44 10.40 24.65
N GLY A 298 3.79 9.28 24.94
CA GLY A 298 2.67 9.20 25.91
C GLY A 298 1.30 9.57 25.33
N VAL A 299 1.16 9.78 24.03
CA VAL A 299 -0.15 10.06 23.41
C VAL A 299 -1.03 8.81 23.49
N PRO A 300 -2.27 8.89 24.02
CA PRO A 300 -3.16 7.74 24.13
C PRO A 300 -3.46 7.08 22.77
N MET A 301 -3.37 5.75 22.71
CA MET A 301 -3.54 4.97 21.47
C MET A 301 -4.86 5.27 20.73
N HIS A 302 -5.96 5.51 21.45
CA HIS A 302 -7.24 5.81 20.82
C HIS A 302 -7.23 7.16 20.07
N LEU A 303 -6.49 8.16 20.55
CA LEU A 303 -6.31 9.45 19.88
C LEU A 303 -5.42 9.29 18.63
N VAL A 304 -4.30 8.58 18.76
CA VAL A 304 -3.42 8.27 17.62
C VAL A 304 -4.19 7.48 16.56
N SER A 305 -5.00 6.49 16.96
CA SER A 305 -5.81 5.68 16.06
C SER A 305 -6.81 6.53 15.26
N LYS A 306 -7.54 7.40 15.97
CA LYS A 306 -8.62 8.18 15.39
C LYS A 306 -8.11 9.34 14.52
N TYR A 307 -7.18 10.13 15.04
CA TYR A 307 -6.83 11.44 14.46
C TYR A 307 -5.55 11.45 13.61
N VAL A 308 -4.67 10.46 13.77
CA VAL A 308 -3.40 10.37 13.04
C VAL A 308 -3.42 9.19 12.06
N ALA A 309 -3.71 8.01 12.58
CA ALA A 309 -3.71 6.79 11.77
C ALA A 309 -4.96 6.65 10.88
N HIS A 310 -6.08 7.27 11.28
CA HIS A 310 -7.40 7.17 10.63
C HIS A 310 -7.87 5.72 10.46
N HIS A 311 -7.61 4.89 11.45
CA HIS A 311 -8.05 3.50 11.47
C HIS A 311 -9.49 3.40 12.00
N ASN A 312 -10.30 2.53 11.36
CA ASN A 312 -11.66 2.28 11.83
C ASN A 312 -11.68 1.44 13.11
N ASP A 313 -10.64 0.63 13.31
CA ASP A 313 -10.48 -0.29 14.42
C ASP A 313 -9.11 -0.05 15.07
N ILE A 314 -9.12 0.13 16.39
CA ILE A 314 -7.92 0.37 17.20
C ILE A 314 -6.95 -0.82 17.12
N SER A 315 -7.45 -2.05 16.92
CA SER A 315 -6.61 -3.24 16.73
C SER A 315 -5.67 -3.10 15.52
N THR A 316 -6.10 -2.32 14.51
CA THR A 316 -5.23 -1.99 13.37
C THR A 316 -4.06 -1.12 13.83
N THR A 317 -4.27 -0.17 14.75
CA THR A 317 -3.20 0.68 15.28
C THR A 317 -2.20 -0.11 16.10
N GLN A 318 -2.64 -1.12 16.85
CA GLN A 318 -1.75 -2.03 17.60
C GLN A 318 -0.74 -2.76 16.69
N ILE A 319 -1.10 -3.03 15.44
CA ILE A 319 -0.16 -3.64 14.48
C ILE A 319 1.01 -2.69 14.15
N TYR A 320 0.78 -1.38 14.25
CA TYR A 320 1.76 -0.32 13.96
C TYR A 320 2.53 0.11 15.21
N ASP A 321 2.12 -0.32 16.39
CA ASP A 321 2.83 -0.08 17.64
C ASP A 321 4.10 -0.96 17.69
N LEU A 322 5.25 -0.30 17.61
CA LEU A 322 6.56 -0.95 17.61
C LEU A 322 7.39 -0.51 18.83
N ARG A 323 6.72 -0.09 19.91
CA ARG A 323 7.40 0.23 21.17
C ARG A 323 8.11 -1.02 21.71
N ASP A 324 9.21 -0.78 22.39
CA ASP A 324 9.83 -1.80 23.20
C ASP A 324 9.16 -1.80 24.60
N PHE A 325 8.69 -2.98 25.00
CA PHE A 325 8.01 -3.19 26.27
C PHE A 325 8.86 -3.95 27.28
N GLU A 326 10.20 -3.94 27.13
CA GLU A 326 11.11 -4.70 28.02
C GLU A 326 10.96 -4.27 29.48
N GLU A 327 10.84 -2.97 29.77
CA GLU A 327 10.61 -2.49 31.12
C GLU A 327 9.27 -2.95 31.71
N GLU A 328 8.21 -2.95 30.88
CA GLU A 328 6.88 -3.43 31.29
C GLU A 328 6.86 -4.94 31.48
N LYS A 329 7.60 -5.69 30.66
CA LYS A 329 7.76 -7.14 30.83
C LYS A 329 8.42 -7.50 32.16
N ASN A 330 9.39 -6.70 32.60
CA ASN A 330 10.05 -6.92 33.88
C ASN A 330 9.09 -6.73 35.07
N GLN A 331 8.01 -5.95 34.91
CA GLN A 331 6.98 -5.78 35.96
C GLN A 331 6.05 -6.98 36.10
N ILE A 332 6.02 -7.92 35.11
CA ILE A 332 5.14 -9.09 35.17
C ILE A 332 5.63 -10.11 36.18
N PHE A 333 6.94 -10.21 36.38
CA PHE A 333 7.57 -11.21 37.23
C PHE A 333 8.51 -10.62 38.31
N GLY A 334 8.60 -9.28 38.35
CA GLY A 334 9.45 -8.54 39.31
C GLY A 334 8.78 -8.22 40.63
#